data_8ecf695ecf1ffa4ba64fa4fe21dfd623
#
_entry.id   8ecf695ecf1ffa4ba64fa4fe21dfd623
#
_cell.length_a   1.000
_cell.length_b   1.000
_cell.length_c   1.000
_cell.angle_alpha   90.00
_cell.angle_beta   90.00
_cell.angle_gamma   90.00
#
_symmetry.space_group_name_H-M   'P 1'
#
loop_
_entity.id
_entity.type
_entity.pdbx_description
1 polymer ?
#
loop_
_entity_poly.entity_id
_entity_poly.type
_entity_poly.pdbx_seq_one_letter_code
_entity_poly.pdbx_strand_id
1 'polypeptide(L)'
;MVPMVSGRLMHAVVRMRTKPRQNRHPARNGANAMPAQAGVQRCLTHWHMYCLYSGSFLFGIRAKAMNLFAYPAYQAFADLMLPARHGAALINHSLDAWPAFSETPQGRSLRASCDLITLAGLTHSRPPFELDTIEVDGKPVKLVEEVAAHTPFCSLLHFRKETAPSPAQPRVLVIAPMSGHFATLLRGTVKTMLAEHDVYITDWHNPRDVPLSQGRFGFEEFVQHIIEFVEAIGPGTHLLAVCQPTVAALAAVSLMAADDHPAQPASMTLMAGPLDTRINPTKVNALAKSKPIEWFERNLISAVPFGFAGAHRRVYPGFMQLNAFMAMNLGRHLDSFETMYYERAKGDPAKADTIRIFYEEYFATMDLTADFYLETVETVFQRHALPLHELEVGGRLIEPSKIRRTALLTVEGEKDDICAVGQTLAAQDMCDKLRPYLKTHHVQTGVGHYGVFNGHRWERHIYPRVRAVIYDNEPRATAVSSRAQAIRPVPVVAAPIAAPAASAVTAAAAATDASSSGKASLASPRSNAA
;
A
#
# COMPACT_ATOMS: atom_id res chain seq x y z
N MET A 1 -52.92 36.00 -2.49
CA MET A 1 -52.86 36.95 -1.36
C MET A 1 -51.44 36.89 -0.81
N VAL A 2 -50.63 37.87 -1.14
CA VAL A 2 -49.33 38.21 -0.58
C VAL A 2 -49.59 39.07 0.66
N PRO A 3 -48.75 39.09 1.70
CA PRO A 3 -47.72 40.11 1.59
C PRO A 3 -46.29 39.67 2.05
N MET A 4 -45.33 40.36 1.36
CA MET A 4 -43.96 40.61 1.77
C MET A 4 -43.86 41.24 3.16
N VAL A 5 -42.74 40.96 3.88
CA VAL A 5 -42.06 41.95 4.70
C VAL A 5 -40.56 41.72 4.61
N SER A 6 -39.90 42.78 4.29
CA SER A 6 -38.45 43.01 4.11
C SER A 6 -37.71 43.15 5.44
N GLY A 7 -36.42 42.86 5.42
CA GLY A 7 -35.50 43.83 6.03
C GLY A 7 -34.45 43.33 7.00
N ARG A 8 -33.24 43.56 6.57
CA ARG A 8 -32.02 44.00 7.24
C ARG A 8 -30.91 43.02 7.58
N LEU A 9 -29.83 43.24 6.84
CA LEU A 9 -28.43 42.95 7.20
C LEU A 9 -28.11 43.38 8.64
N MET A 10 -27.34 42.53 9.34
CA MET A 10 -26.46 43.01 10.39
C MET A 10 -25.16 42.20 10.42
N HIS A 11 -24.06 42.89 10.09
CA HIS A 11 -22.68 42.46 10.29
C HIS A 11 -22.41 42.22 11.77
N ALA A 12 -21.85 41.02 12.10
CA ALA A 12 -21.19 40.80 13.37
C ALA A 12 -19.76 40.32 13.11
N VAL A 13 -18.83 41.26 13.15
CA VAL A 13 -17.38 41.05 13.25
C VAL A 13 -17.08 40.59 14.67
N VAL A 14 -16.74 39.35 14.89
CA VAL A 14 -16.19 38.88 16.19
C VAL A 14 -14.69 39.06 16.17
N ARG A 15 -14.22 40.09 16.88
CA ARG A 15 -12.82 40.28 17.24
C ARG A 15 -12.43 39.24 18.30
N MET A 16 -11.57 38.29 17.95
CA MET A 16 -10.85 37.52 18.97
C MET A 16 -9.71 38.38 19.55
N ARG A 17 -9.85 38.72 20.80
CA ARG A 17 -8.79 39.32 21.64
C ARG A 17 -7.79 38.24 21.98
N THR A 18 -6.56 38.37 21.51
CA THR A 18 -5.39 37.69 22.05
C THR A 18 -4.93 38.38 23.33
N LYS A 19 -4.96 37.69 24.47
CA LYS A 19 -4.27 38.14 25.71
C LYS A 19 -2.82 37.68 25.64
N PRO A 20 -1.84 38.53 25.95
CA PRO A 20 -0.46 38.10 26.11
C PRO A 20 -0.27 37.49 27.50
N ARG A 21 0.27 36.26 27.55
CA ARG A 21 0.82 35.70 28.78
C ARG A 21 2.21 36.29 29.02
N GLN A 22 2.33 37.06 30.08
CA GLN A 22 3.61 37.42 30.69
C GLN A 22 4.22 36.15 31.32
N ASN A 23 5.42 35.78 30.89
CA ASN A 23 6.28 34.86 31.65
C ASN A 23 7.58 35.58 31.96
N ARG A 24 7.84 35.63 33.25
CA ARG A 24 9.07 36.14 33.89
C ARG A 24 10.23 35.20 33.56
N HIS A 25 11.34 35.80 33.13
CA HIS A 25 12.66 35.18 33.12
C HIS A 25 13.17 34.88 34.53
N PRO A 26 14.08 33.86 34.67
CA PRO A 26 15.43 34.23 35.02
C PRO A 26 16.46 33.74 34.01
N ALA A 27 17.42 34.63 33.79
CA ALA A 27 18.62 34.39 33.00
C ALA A 27 19.52 33.33 33.61
N ARG A 28 20.16 32.52 32.73
CA ARG A 28 21.57 32.13 32.85
C ARG A 28 22.11 31.46 31.58
N ASN A 29 23.06 32.14 31.00
CA ASN A 29 24.33 31.71 30.41
C ASN A 29 24.41 30.48 29.49
N GLY A 30 24.69 30.76 28.25
CA GLY A 30 25.93 30.34 27.60
C GLY A 30 25.93 28.98 26.93
N ALA A 31 25.69 28.92 25.66
CA ALA A 31 26.51 28.11 24.73
C ALA A 31 26.20 28.58 23.29
N ASN A 32 27.20 29.07 22.62
CA ASN A 32 27.20 29.41 21.20
C ASN A 32 26.85 28.17 20.35
N ALA A 33 25.62 28.06 19.88
CA ALA A 33 25.28 27.12 18.82
C ALA A 33 25.53 27.82 17.48
N MET A 34 26.38 27.24 16.67
CA MET A 34 26.85 27.73 15.39
C MET A 34 25.69 28.05 14.41
N PRO A 35 25.70 29.20 13.74
CA PRO A 35 24.67 29.54 12.73
C PRO A 35 24.72 28.70 11.45
N ALA A 36 25.73 27.84 11.27
CA ALA A 36 25.87 26.98 10.10
C ALA A 36 24.88 25.80 10.04
N GLN A 37 24.42 25.28 11.21
CA GLN A 37 23.51 24.14 11.23
C GLN A 37 22.08 24.48 10.79
N ALA A 38 21.60 25.68 11.10
CA ALA A 38 20.27 26.12 10.70
C ALA A 38 20.15 26.43 9.18
N GLY A 39 21.25 26.80 8.55
CA GLY A 39 21.32 27.09 7.11
C GLY A 39 21.27 25.82 6.26
N VAL A 40 22.03 24.80 6.63
CA VAL A 40 22.05 23.50 5.94
C VAL A 40 20.69 22.79 6.07
N GLN A 41 20.06 22.92 7.21
CA GLN A 41 18.78 22.28 7.52
C GLN A 41 17.62 22.90 6.72
N ARG A 42 17.55 24.24 6.62
CA ARG A 42 16.57 24.92 5.75
C ARG A 42 16.84 24.63 4.27
N CYS A 43 18.08 24.43 3.88
CA CYS A 43 18.46 24.07 2.52
C CYS A 43 18.03 22.63 2.19
N LEU A 44 18.26 21.67 3.09
CA LEU A 44 17.88 20.26 2.88
C LEU A 44 16.36 20.05 2.88
N THR A 45 15.62 20.69 3.79
CA THR A 45 14.14 20.59 3.79
C THR A 45 13.52 21.31 2.60
N HIS A 46 14.03 22.49 2.19
CA HIS A 46 13.59 23.18 0.98
C HIS A 46 14.01 22.44 -0.29
N TRP A 47 15.19 21.86 -0.31
CA TRP A 47 15.68 21.11 -1.47
C TRP A 47 14.91 19.79 -1.67
N HIS A 48 14.58 19.11 -0.57
CA HIS A 48 13.71 17.93 -0.58
C HIS A 48 12.33 18.25 -1.13
N MET A 49 11.73 19.37 -0.70
CA MET A 49 10.50 19.91 -1.24
C MET A 49 10.63 20.28 -2.72
N TYR A 50 11.74 20.90 -3.12
CA TYR A 50 11.96 21.30 -4.51
C TYR A 50 12.07 20.07 -5.42
N CYS A 51 12.71 19.00 -4.96
CA CYS A 51 12.83 17.75 -5.70
C CYS A 51 11.50 17.01 -5.86
N LEU A 52 10.65 17.01 -4.84
CA LEU A 52 9.30 16.41 -4.90
C LEU A 52 8.30 17.30 -5.65
N TYR A 53 8.49 18.64 -5.62
CA TYR A 53 7.57 19.62 -6.21
C TYR A 53 8.00 20.19 -7.55
N SER A 54 9.27 20.10 -7.94
CA SER A 54 9.74 20.67 -9.22
C SER A 54 9.09 19.99 -10.44
N GLY A 55 8.56 18.78 -10.28
CA GLY A 55 7.65 18.19 -11.26
C GLY A 55 6.32 18.96 -11.44
N SER A 56 5.91 19.74 -10.43
CA SER A 56 4.63 20.46 -10.44
C SER A 56 4.73 21.94 -10.84
N PHE A 57 5.93 22.53 -10.86
CA PHE A 57 6.10 23.98 -11.04
C PHE A 57 6.38 24.45 -12.48
N LEU A 58 6.53 23.52 -13.43
CA LEU A 58 6.60 23.83 -14.88
C LEU A 58 5.22 23.98 -15.54
N PHE A 59 4.18 24.28 -14.78
CA PHE A 59 2.78 24.29 -15.18
C PHE A 59 2.32 25.57 -15.88
N GLY A 60 3.04 26.02 -16.90
CA GLY A 60 2.60 27.12 -17.76
C GLY A 60 2.54 26.82 -19.26
N ILE A 61 2.94 25.64 -19.70
CA ILE A 61 3.07 25.31 -21.12
C ILE A 61 2.07 24.22 -21.53
N ARG A 62 1.21 24.53 -22.50
CA ARG A 62 0.18 23.72 -23.19
C ARG A 62 0.11 22.24 -22.81
N ALA A 63 -0.92 21.86 -22.08
CA ALA A 63 -1.17 20.56 -21.44
C ALA A 63 -0.96 19.28 -22.29
N LYS A 64 -1.10 19.35 -23.61
CA LYS A 64 -1.02 18.18 -24.49
C LYS A 64 0.41 17.64 -24.72
N ALA A 65 1.43 18.50 -24.64
CA ALA A 65 2.83 18.11 -24.79
C ALA A 65 3.47 17.67 -23.48
N MET A 66 2.91 18.10 -22.35
CA MET A 66 3.51 17.94 -21.03
C MET A 66 3.43 16.51 -20.49
N ASN A 67 2.33 15.78 -20.71
CA ASN A 67 2.17 14.42 -20.20
C ASN A 67 3.06 13.39 -20.90
N LEU A 68 3.38 13.62 -22.18
CA LEU A 68 4.28 12.73 -22.92
C LEU A 68 5.71 12.74 -22.34
N PHE A 69 6.12 13.86 -21.72
CA PHE A 69 7.46 14.04 -21.17
C PHE A 69 7.51 13.95 -19.64
N ALA A 70 6.37 13.95 -18.94
CA ALA A 70 6.33 13.96 -17.48
C ALA A 70 6.97 12.71 -16.87
N TYR A 71 6.65 11.53 -17.37
CA TYR A 71 7.21 10.29 -16.86
C TYR A 71 8.70 10.12 -17.24
N PRO A 72 9.13 10.32 -18.51
CA PRO A 72 10.55 10.35 -18.84
C PRO A 72 11.37 11.38 -18.05
N ALA A 73 10.83 12.58 -17.82
CA ALA A 73 11.51 13.61 -17.03
C ALA A 73 11.64 13.20 -15.55
N TYR A 74 10.58 12.64 -14.97
CA TYR A 74 10.65 12.05 -13.64
C TYR A 74 11.71 10.94 -13.55
N GLN A 75 11.72 10.01 -14.50
CA GLN A 75 12.69 8.91 -14.53
C GLN A 75 14.13 9.44 -14.64
N ALA A 76 14.38 10.37 -15.55
CA ALA A 76 15.68 10.99 -15.70
C ALA A 76 16.15 11.70 -14.41
N PHE A 77 15.24 12.37 -13.70
CA PHE A 77 15.55 12.96 -12.40
C PHE A 77 15.83 11.89 -11.33
N ALA A 78 15.04 10.82 -11.27
CA ALA A 78 15.25 9.71 -10.34
C ALA A 78 16.60 9.04 -10.56
N ASP A 79 17.00 8.84 -11.84
CA ASP A 79 18.28 8.29 -12.24
C ASP A 79 19.44 9.22 -11.86
N LEU A 80 19.27 10.53 -12.03
CA LEU A 80 20.26 11.53 -11.62
C LEU A 80 20.51 11.54 -10.11
N MET A 81 19.47 11.29 -9.31
CA MET A 81 19.56 11.24 -7.85
C MET A 81 20.11 9.92 -7.32
N LEU A 82 20.14 8.86 -8.13
CA LEU A 82 20.56 7.53 -7.72
C LEU A 82 21.99 7.48 -7.13
N PRO A 83 23.03 8.11 -7.74
CA PRO A 83 24.38 8.14 -7.17
C PRO A 83 24.46 8.80 -5.79
N ALA A 84 23.70 9.88 -5.58
CA ALA A 84 23.66 10.58 -4.29
C ALA A 84 23.04 9.69 -3.20
N ARG A 85 21.98 8.96 -3.53
CA ARG A 85 21.33 8.01 -2.62
C ARG A 85 22.22 6.82 -2.28
N HIS A 86 22.89 6.25 -3.29
CA HIS A 86 23.87 5.18 -3.07
C HIS A 86 25.06 5.67 -2.23
N GLY A 87 25.57 6.87 -2.49
CA GLY A 87 26.63 7.47 -1.69
C GLY A 87 26.21 7.65 -0.23
N ALA A 88 25.00 8.12 0.03
CA ALA A 88 24.47 8.25 1.39
C ALA A 88 24.29 6.88 2.08
N ALA A 89 23.83 5.87 1.35
CA ALA A 89 23.73 4.50 1.88
C ALA A 89 25.10 3.91 2.24
N LEU A 90 26.12 4.11 1.38
CA LEU A 90 27.49 3.69 1.66
C LEU A 90 28.10 4.41 2.87
N ILE A 91 27.83 5.71 3.04
CA ILE A 91 28.24 6.46 4.23
C ILE A 91 27.58 5.86 5.49
N ASN A 92 26.29 5.57 5.45
CA ASN A 92 25.59 4.94 6.58
C ASN A 92 26.20 3.59 6.94
N HIS A 93 26.46 2.74 5.95
CA HIS A 93 27.13 1.44 6.16
C HIS A 93 28.55 1.61 6.74
N SER A 94 29.31 2.62 6.28
CA SER A 94 30.64 2.92 6.82
C SER A 94 30.57 3.42 8.27
N LEU A 95 29.53 4.16 8.62
CA LEU A 95 29.27 4.59 10.01
C LEU A 95 28.97 3.41 10.93
N ASP A 96 28.35 2.33 10.45
CA ASP A 96 28.14 1.10 11.22
C ASP A 96 29.46 0.42 11.57
N ALA A 97 30.44 0.46 10.65
CA ALA A 97 31.75 -0.10 10.86
C ALA A 97 32.65 0.77 11.76
N TRP A 98 32.27 2.00 12.07
CA TRP A 98 33.05 2.95 12.87
C TRP A 98 32.27 3.55 14.06
N PRO A 99 31.92 2.74 15.08
CA PRO A 99 31.09 3.16 16.24
C PRO A 99 31.68 4.35 17.00
N ALA A 100 33.02 4.43 17.13
CA ALA A 100 33.69 5.52 17.82
C ALA A 100 33.37 6.91 17.26
N PHE A 101 33.08 7.02 15.97
CA PHE A 101 32.65 8.27 15.33
C PHE A 101 31.13 8.36 15.22
N SER A 102 30.46 7.27 14.83
CA SER A 102 29.02 7.29 14.58
C SER A 102 28.20 7.65 15.80
N GLU A 103 28.69 7.36 17.02
CA GLU A 103 28.06 7.72 18.28
C GLU A 103 28.36 9.15 18.76
N THR A 104 29.24 9.88 18.06
CA THR A 104 29.42 11.32 18.36
C THR A 104 28.22 12.14 17.86
N PRO A 105 27.97 13.35 18.39
CA PRO A 105 26.93 14.23 17.89
C PRO A 105 27.06 14.52 16.38
N GLN A 106 28.28 14.64 15.87
CA GLN A 106 28.57 14.87 14.45
C GLN A 106 28.26 13.62 13.61
N GLY A 107 28.68 12.44 14.08
CA GLY A 107 28.39 11.15 13.43
C GLY A 107 26.89 10.86 13.34
N ARG A 108 26.16 11.07 14.44
CA ARG A 108 24.70 10.92 14.46
C ARG A 108 23.98 11.90 13.53
N SER A 109 24.44 13.17 13.48
CA SER A 109 23.88 14.17 12.56
C SER A 109 24.17 13.83 11.10
N LEU A 110 25.37 13.29 10.79
CA LEU A 110 25.70 12.81 9.45
C LEU A 110 24.81 11.63 9.05
N ARG A 111 24.63 10.64 9.94
CA ARG A 111 23.72 9.52 9.73
C ARG A 111 22.28 10.00 9.46
N ALA A 112 21.76 10.92 10.30
CA ALA A 112 20.43 11.48 10.11
C ALA A 112 20.26 12.18 8.76
N SER A 113 21.30 12.88 8.29
CA SER A 113 21.29 13.51 6.96
C SER A 113 21.31 12.47 5.84
N CYS A 114 22.13 11.41 5.97
CA CYS A 114 22.18 10.32 5.00
C CYS A 114 20.86 9.54 4.96
N ASP A 115 20.19 9.31 6.09
CA ASP A 115 18.86 8.69 6.13
C ASP A 115 17.84 9.50 5.32
N LEU A 116 17.84 10.83 5.45
CA LEU A 116 16.95 11.69 4.63
C LEU A 116 17.29 11.62 3.14
N ILE A 117 18.56 11.58 2.77
CA ILE A 117 18.97 11.47 1.36
C ILE A 117 18.58 10.12 0.78
N THR A 118 18.74 9.03 1.51
CA THR A 118 18.33 7.68 1.05
C THR A 118 16.84 7.59 0.82
N LEU A 119 16.04 8.24 1.67
CA LEU A 119 14.58 8.36 1.49
C LEU A 119 14.16 9.33 0.38
N ALA A 120 15.07 10.20 -0.10
CA ALA A 120 14.77 11.21 -1.12
C ALA A 120 14.53 10.64 -2.52
N GLY A 121 13.76 9.60 -2.65
CA GLY A 121 13.40 9.03 -3.94
C GLY A 121 12.44 7.87 -3.80
N LEU A 122 11.55 7.78 -4.79
CA LEU A 122 10.61 6.67 -4.85
C LEU A 122 11.33 5.40 -5.27
N THR A 123 10.96 4.30 -4.65
CA THR A 123 11.33 2.97 -5.12
C THR A 123 10.13 2.39 -5.85
N HIS A 124 10.35 1.84 -7.02
CA HIS A 124 9.28 1.22 -7.80
C HIS A 124 9.32 -0.30 -7.70
N SER A 125 9.88 -0.80 -6.63
CA SER A 125 10.00 -2.22 -6.32
C SER A 125 9.30 -2.52 -5.00
N ARG A 126 8.68 -3.67 -4.92
CA ARG A 126 8.04 -4.16 -3.71
C ARG A 126 9.09 -4.37 -2.60
N PRO A 127 8.93 -3.78 -1.42
CA PRO A 127 9.73 -4.15 -0.25
C PRO A 127 9.50 -5.62 0.15
N PRO A 128 10.46 -6.27 0.81
CA PRO A 128 10.23 -7.63 1.36
C PRO A 128 9.22 -7.58 2.51
N PHE A 129 8.43 -8.63 2.70
CA PHE A 129 7.52 -8.73 3.86
C PHE A 129 8.28 -8.90 5.17
N GLU A 130 9.46 -9.52 5.17
CA GLU A 130 10.29 -9.76 6.37
C GLU A 130 9.50 -10.45 7.50
N LEU A 131 8.71 -11.45 7.13
CA LEU A 131 7.91 -12.26 8.04
C LEU A 131 8.49 -13.67 8.08
N ASP A 132 9.60 -13.85 8.82
CA ASP A 132 10.30 -15.13 8.88
C ASP A 132 9.76 -16.04 9.99
N THR A 133 9.16 -15.47 11.01
CA THR A 133 8.69 -16.21 12.19
C THR A 133 7.46 -15.54 12.79
N ILE A 134 6.50 -16.36 13.22
CA ILE A 134 5.30 -15.91 13.93
C ILE A 134 5.09 -16.76 15.19
N GLU A 135 4.46 -16.17 16.20
CA GLU A 135 4.06 -16.89 17.41
C GLU A 135 2.68 -17.54 17.21
N VAL A 136 2.59 -18.86 17.35
CA VAL A 136 1.34 -19.62 17.31
C VAL A 136 1.26 -20.42 18.60
N ASP A 137 0.20 -20.21 19.39
CA ASP A 137 -0.01 -20.83 20.70
C ASP A 137 1.22 -20.73 21.65
N GLY A 138 1.87 -19.56 21.65
CA GLY A 138 3.05 -19.27 22.47
C GLY A 138 4.35 -19.95 22.00
N LYS A 139 4.38 -20.49 20.78
CA LYS A 139 5.57 -21.13 20.19
C LYS A 139 5.97 -20.40 18.90
N PRO A 140 7.27 -20.14 18.68
CA PRO A 140 7.75 -19.59 17.43
C PRO A 140 7.63 -20.62 16.31
N VAL A 141 6.97 -20.25 15.22
CA VAL A 141 6.81 -21.07 14.01
C VAL A 141 7.42 -20.31 12.84
N LYS A 142 8.28 -20.98 12.08
CA LYS A 142 8.85 -20.40 10.88
C LYS A 142 7.82 -20.30 9.77
N LEU A 143 7.93 -19.22 8.99
CA LEU A 143 7.11 -18.93 7.83
C LEU A 143 7.93 -19.08 6.55
N VAL A 144 7.27 -19.52 5.50
CA VAL A 144 7.79 -19.55 4.14
C VAL A 144 6.84 -18.74 3.27
N GLU A 145 7.34 -17.64 2.69
CA GLU A 145 6.63 -16.89 1.67
C GLU A 145 6.73 -17.68 0.35
N GLU A 146 5.61 -18.11 -0.20
CA GLU A 146 5.55 -18.85 -1.46
C GLU A 146 4.46 -18.29 -2.38
N VAL A 147 4.63 -18.49 -3.69
CA VAL A 147 3.64 -18.10 -4.70
C VAL A 147 2.68 -19.27 -4.92
N ALA A 148 1.44 -19.13 -4.45
CA ALA A 148 0.40 -20.14 -4.60
C ALA A 148 -0.24 -20.14 -6.00
N ALA A 149 -0.36 -18.95 -6.62
CA ALA A 149 -0.83 -18.76 -7.99
C ALA A 149 -0.19 -17.51 -8.59
N HIS A 150 -0.10 -17.45 -9.92
CA HIS A 150 0.54 -16.34 -10.61
C HIS A 150 -0.20 -15.99 -11.89
N THR A 151 -0.38 -14.70 -12.12
CA THR A 151 -0.87 -14.10 -13.37
C THR A 151 0.11 -13.02 -13.82
N PRO A 152 0.00 -12.49 -15.04
CA PRO A 152 0.87 -11.40 -15.47
C PRO A 152 0.81 -10.15 -14.58
N PHE A 153 -0.32 -9.88 -13.93
CA PHE A 153 -0.56 -8.67 -13.15
C PHE A 153 -0.60 -8.88 -11.64
N CYS A 154 -0.63 -10.13 -11.17
CA CYS A 154 -0.71 -10.41 -9.74
C CYS A 154 -0.12 -11.77 -9.39
N SER A 155 0.55 -11.86 -8.26
CA SER A 155 0.86 -13.11 -7.59
C SER A 155 -0.04 -13.29 -6.38
N LEU A 156 -0.55 -14.50 -6.18
CA LEU A 156 -1.18 -14.90 -4.93
C LEU A 156 -0.07 -15.41 -4.00
N LEU A 157 0.32 -14.62 -3.01
CA LEU A 157 1.30 -15.04 -2.02
C LEU A 157 0.62 -15.81 -0.90
N HIS A 158 1.28 -16.85 -0.42
CA HIS A 158 0.90 -17.66 0.74
C HIS A 158 2.03 -17.64 1.77
N PHE A 159 1.70 -17.32 3.01
CA PHE A 159 2.63 -17.41 4.14
C PHE A 159 2.46 -18.75 4.84
N ARG A 160 3.07 -19.77 4.27
CA ARG A 160 2.96 -21.15 4.79
C ARG A 160 3.77 -21.33 6.08
N LYS A 161 3.13 -21.86 7.09
CA LYS A 161 3.79 -22.27 8.34
C LYS A 161 4.55 -23.58 8.12
N GLU A 162 5.84 -23.67 8.48
CA GLU A 162 6.61 -24.91 8.34
C GLU A 162 6.00 -26.05 9.16
N THR A 163 5.48 -25.74 10.34
CA THR A 163 4.70 -26.70 11.16
C THR A 163 3.23 -26.38 11.03
N ALA A 164 2.47 -27.27 10.39
CA ALA A 164 1.03 -27.09 10.23
C ALA A 164 0.33 -27.06 11.60
N PRO A 165 -0.48 -26.02 11.87
CA PRO A 165 -1.27 -25.94 13.09
C PRO A 165 -2.30 -27.08 13.17
N SER A 166 -2.59 -27.56 14.38
CA SER A 166 -3.64 -28.54 14.63
C SER A 166 -4.52 -28.04 15.78
N PRO A 167 -5.81 -27.77 15.53
CA PRO A 167 -6.55 -27.94 14.27
C PRO A 167 -6.08 -27.00 13.16
N ALA A 168 -6.44 -27.31 11.91
CA ALA A 168 -6.18 -26.46 10.75
C ALA A 168 -6.83 -25.07 10.96
N GLN A 169 -6.09 -24.03 10.60
CA GLN A 169 -6.56 -22.64 10.73
C GLN A 169 -7.44 -22.24 9.54
N PRO A 170 -8.40 -21.32 9.73
CA PRO A 170 -9.21 -20.75 8.64
C PRO A 170 -8.34 -20.08 7.58
N ARG A 171 -8.65 -20.32 6.30
CA ARG A 171 -7.94 -19.73 5.15
C ARG A 171 -8.51 -18.36 4.84
N VAL A 172 -7.65 -17.35 4.78
CA VAL A 172 -8.06 -15.96 4.52
C VAL A 172 -7.30 -15.41 3.32
N LEU A 173 -8.06 -14.93 2.33
CA LEU A 173 -7.52 -14.12 1.23
C LEU A 173 -7.61 -12.64 1.62
N VAL A 174 -6.47 -12.00 1.78
CA VAL A 174 -6.35 -10.54 1.92
C VAL A 174 -6.19 -9.93 0.54
N ILE A 175 -7.11 -9.04 0.14
CA ILE A 175 -7.01 -8.32 -1.12
C ILE A 175 -6.36 -6.97 -0.84
N ALA A 176 -5.11 -6.84 -1.26
CA ALA A 176 -4.34 -5.61 -1.11
C ALA A 176 -4.87 -4.52 -2.06
N PRO A 177 -4.88 -3.24 -1.62
CA PRO A 177 -5.28 -2.14 -2.47
C PRO A 177 -4.33 -1.96 -3.65
N MET A 178 -4.88 -1.80 -4.85
CA MET A 178 -4.17 -1.37 -6.04
C MET A 178 -4.32 0.16 -6.17
N SER A 179 -3.65 0.87 -5.27
CA SER A 179 -3.77 2.33 -5.10
C SER A 179 -2.41 3.02 -5.11
N GLY A 180 -1.44 2.48 -5.86
CA GLY A 180 -0.11 3.03 -6.01
C GLY A 180 0.91 2.54 -4.97
N HIS A 181 0.52 1.70 -4.01
CA HIS A 181 1.40 1.04 -3.05
C HIS A 181 1.41 -0.47 -3.27
N PHE A 182 2.48 -1.14 -2.83
CA PHE A 182 2.60 -2.59 -2.88
C PHE A 182 1.84 -3.26 -1.72
N ALA A 183 1.62 -4.56 -1.84
CA ALA A 183 0.91 -5.38 -0.83
C ALA A 183 1.56 -5.32 0.56
N THR A 184 2.85 -5.03 0.65
CA THR A 184 3.62 -4.87 1.89
C THR A 184 3.12 -3.74 2.78
N LEU A 185 2.33 -2.79 2.25
CA LEU A 185 1.59 -1.82 3.06
C LEU A 185 0.69 -2.50 4.10
N LEU A 186 0.23 -3.72 3.81
CA LEU A 186 -0.57 -4.54 4.72
C LEU A 186 0.27 -5.53 5.55
N ARG A 187 1.61 -5.38 5.63
CA ARG A 187 2.49 -6.23 6.44
C ARG A 187 1.99 -6.41 7.87
N GLY A 188 1.59 -5.31 8.53
CA GLY A 188 1.04 -5.34 9.88
C GLY A 188 -0.26 -6.11 9.99
N THR A 189 -1.14 -5.98 8.99
CA THR A 189 -2.41 -6.72 8.88
C THR A 189 -2.14 -8.21 8.77
N VAL A 190 -1.28 -8.61 7.82
CA VAL A 190 -0.89 -10.01 7.58
C VAL A 190 -0.24 -10.60 8.82
N LYS A 191 0.75 -9.90 9.41
CA LYS A 191 1.43 -10.34 10.64
C LYS A 191 0.46 -10.64 11.78
N THR A 192 -0.49 -9.75 12.01
CA THR A 192 -1.50 -9.94 13.07
C THR A 192 -2.36 -11.18 12.81
N MET A 193 -2.76 -11.40 11.56
CA MET A 193 -3.65 -12.52 11.19
C MET A 193 -2.94 -13.88 11.23
N LEU A 194 -1.65 -13.92 10.91
CA LEU A 194 -0.87 -15.15 10.80
C LEU A 194 -0.81 -15.98 12.10
N ALA A 195 -1.01 -15.35 13.26
CA ALA A 195 -1.06 -16.09 14.53
C ALA A 195 -2.18 -17.14 14.54
N GLU A 196 -3.33 -16.84 13.93
CA GLU A 196 -4.54 -17.63 14.06
C GLU A 196 -5.19 -18.03 12.71
N HIS A 197 -4.63 -17.59 11.58
CA HIS A 197 -5.17 -17.87 10.24
C HIS A 197 -4.09 -18.37 9.27
N ASP A 198 -4.51 -19.10 8.26
CA ASP A 198 -3.72 -19.45 7.08
C ASP A 198 -3.92 -18.34 6.02
N VAL A 199 -2.89 -17.50 5.81
CA VAL A 199 -3.05 -16.20 5.14
C VAL A 199 -2.48 -16.22 3.74
N TYR A 200 -3.32 -15.81 2.79
CA TYR A 200 -2.99 -15.50 1.40
C TYR A 200 -3.16 -13.99 1.16
N ILE A 201 -2.36 -13.39 0.28
CA ILE A 201 -2.50 -11.99 -0.11
C ILE A 201 -2.25 -11.80 -1.59
N THR A 202 -3.03 -10.89 -2.21
CA THR A 202 -2.77 -10.45 -3.59
C THR A 202 -1.55 -9.52 -3.62
N ASP A 203 -0.53 -9.88 -4.39
CA ASP A 203 0.66 -9.06 -4.64
C ASP A 203 0.62 -8.56 -6.10
N TRP A 204 0.09 -7.35 -6.28
CA TRP A 204 -0.09 -6.74 -7.60
C TRP A 204 1.25 -6.34 -8.19
N HIS A 205 1.47 -6.72 -9.45
CA HIS A 205 2.69 -6.37 -10.18
C HIS A 205 2.63 -4.94 -10.69
N ASN A 206 3.79 -4.27 -10.70
CA ASN A 206 3.89 -2.94 -11.27
C ASN A 206 3.68 -3.01 -12.81
N PRO A 207 2.65 -2.38 -13.39
CA PRO A 207 2.35 -2.47 -14.81
C PRO A 207 3.49 -2.01 -15.72
N ARG A 208 4.43 -1.20 -15.24
CA ARG A 208 5.61 -0.82 -16.01
C ARG A 208 6.55 -2.00 -16.31
N ASP A 209 6.45 -3.06 -15.51
CA ASP A 209 7.27 -4.26 -15.64
C ASP A 209 6.52 -5.40 -16.34
N VAL A 210 5.25 -5.19 -16.72
CA VAL A 210 4.41 -6.18 -17.42
C VAL A 210 4.40 -5.89 -18.91
N PRO A 211 4.89 -6.79 -19.78
CA PRO A 211 4.90 -6.59 -21.23
C PRO A 211 3.53 -6.31 -21.83
N LEU A 212 3.45 -5.49 -22.89
CA LEU A 212 2.18 -5.20 -23.58
C LEU A 212 1.49 -6.45 -24.12
N SER A 213 2.26 -7.47 -24.52
CA SER A 213 1.75 -8.75 -25.01
C SER A 213 0.89 -9.51 -24.00
N GLN A 214 0.98 -9.16 -22.71
CA GLN A 214 0.15 -9.75 -21.65
C GLN A 214 -1.27 -9.13 -21.58
N GLY A 215 -1.61 -8.25 -22.53
CA GLY A 215 -2.94 -7.68 -22.64
C GLY A 215 -3.22 -6.48 -21.74
N ARG A 216 -4.50 -6.17 -21.61
CA ARG A 216 -5.00 -5.08 -20.76
C ARG A 216 -5.20 -5.57 -19.31
N PHE A 217 -5.38 -4.60 -18.43
CA PHE A 217 -5.83 -4.85 -17.06
C PHE A 217 -6.70 -3.65 -16.62
N GLY A 218 -7.98 -3.90 -16.42
CA GLY A 218 -8.97 -2.93 -15.97
C GLY A 218 -9.75 -3.44 -14.74
N PHE A 219 -10.88 -2.82 -14.47
CA PHE A 219 -11.72 -3.17 -13.32
C PHE A 219 -12.31 -4.59 -13.44
N GLU A 220 -12.67 -5.01 -14.64
CA GLU A 220 -13.18 -6.36 -14.92
C GLU A 220 -12.12 -7.43 -14.62
N GLU A 221 -10.91 -7.27 -15.14
CA GLU A 221 -9.81 -8.20 -14.91
C GLU A 221 -9.44 -8.24 -13.41
N PHE A 222 -9.56 -7.11 -12.70
CA PHE A 222 -9.35 -7.09 -11.26
C PHE A 222 -10.39 -7.95 -10.50
N VAL A 223 -11.67 -7.84 -10.85
CA VAL A 223 -12.74 -8.67 -10.28
C VAL A 223 -12.50 -10.15 -10.59
N GLN A 224 -12.12 -10.47 -11.82
CA GLN A 224 -11.83 -11.83 -12.26
C GLN A 224 -10.68 -12.47 -11.46
N HIS A 225 -9.59 -11.72 -11.23
CA HIS A 225 -8.47 -12.20 -10.39
C HIS A 225 -8.91 -12.56 -8.97
N ILE A 226 -9.84 -11.80 -8.38
CA ILE A 226 -10.38 -12.12 -7.05
C ILE A 226 -11.11 -13.47 -7.09
N ILE A 227 -11.94 -13.71 -8.11
CA ILE A 227 -12.67 -14.98 -8.27
C ILE A 227 -11.68 -16.14 -8.44
N GLU A 228 -10.71 -16.01 -9.36
CA GLU A 228 -9.69 -17.02 -9.64
C GLU A 228 -8.86 -17.39 -8.40
N PHE A 229 -8.50 -16.39 -7.59
CA PHE A 229 -7.73 -16.65 -6.38
C PHE A 229 -8.57 -17.29 -5.26
N VAL A 230 -9.83 -16.92 -5.14
CA VAL A 230 -10.75 -17.62 -4.23
C VAL A 230 -10.94 -19.07 -4.66
N GLU A 231 -11.04 -19.33 -5.96
CA GLU A 231 -11.11 -20.69 -6.53
C GLU A 231 -9.82 -21.49 -6.26
N ALA A 232 -8.67 -20.87 -6.46
CA ALA A 232 -7.36 -21.48 -6.22
C ALA A 232 -7.15 -21.89 -4.75
N ILE A 233 -7.62 -21.07 -3.80
CA ILE A 233 -7.59 -21.38 -2.37
C ILE A 233 -8.64 -22.46 -2.03
N GLY A 234 -9.81 -22.36 -2.65
CA GLY A 234 -10.90 -23.36 -2.57
C GLY A 234 -11.99 -23.04 -1.55
N PRO A 235 -12.99 -23.93 -1.43
CA PRO A 235 -14.17 -23.75 -0.56
C PRO A 235 -13.80 -23.51 0.90
N GLY A 236 -14.54 -22.65 1.59
CA GLY A 236 -14.30 -22.28 2.98
C GLY A 236 -13.32 -21.11 3.14
N THR A 237 -12.90 -20.47 2.04
CA THR A 237 -12.09 -19.26 2.09
C THR A 237 -12.87 -18.11 2.69
N HIS A 238 -12.22 -17.32 3.56
CA HIS A 238 -12.68 -16.03 4.04
C HIS A 238 -11.97 -14.92 3.28
N LEU A 239 -12.67 -13.81 3.03
CA LEU A 239 -12.17 -12.72 2.22
C LEU A 239 -12.05 -11.45 3.06
N LEU A 240 -10.92 -10.75 2.96
CA LEU A 240 -10.69 -9.46 3.61
C LEU A 240 -10.18 -8.46 2.57
N ALA A 241 -11.00 -7.47 2.23
CA ALA A 241 -10.65 -6.41 1.29
C ALA A 241 -10.44 -5.08 2.01
N VAL A 242 -9.33 -4.40 1.71
CA VAL A 242 -8.95 -3.15 2.37
C VAL A 242 -8.97 -2.00 1.36
N CYS A 243 -9.76 -0.94 1.64
CA CYS A 243 -9.83 0.28 0.85
C CYS A 243 -10.44 0.05 -0.55
N GLN A 244 -9.76 0.45 -1.61
CA GLN A 244 -10.23 0.40 -3.00
C GLN A 244 -10.78 -0.97 -3.45
N PRO A 245 -10.18 -2.13 -3.14
CA PRO A 245 -10.68 -3.44 -3.56
C PRO A 245 -12.07 -3.83 -3.07
N THR A 246 -12.62 -3.13 -2.08
CA THR A 246 -13.92 -3.49 -1.48
C THR A 246 -15.06 -3.52 -2.49
N VAL A 247 -15.04 -2.64 -3.50
CA VAL A 247 -16.04 -2.60 -4.57
C VAL A 247 -15.91 -3.85 -5.46
N ALA A 248 -14.69 -4.17 -5.89
CA ALA A 248 -14.41 -5.34 -6.72
C ALA A 248 -14.65 -6.66 -5.95
N ALA A 249 -14.33 -6.70 -4.65
CA ALA A 249 -14.60 -7.85 -3.78
C ALA A 249 -16.11 -8.11 -3.65
N LEU A 250 -16.90 -7.05 -3.43
CA LEU A 250 -18.36 -7.18 -3.38
C LEU A 250 -18.93 -7.64 -4.74
N ALA A 251 -18.39 -7.12 -5.86
CA ALA A 251 -18.77 -7.54 -7.21
C ALA A 251 -18.42 -9.02 -7.46
N ALA A 252 -17.20 -9.45 -7.12
CA ALA A 252 -16.76 -10.85 -7.26
C ALA A 252 -17.66 -11.81 -6.48
N VAL A 253 -17.92 -11.51 -5.21
CA VAL A 253 -18.78 -12.35 -4.36
C VAL A 253 -20.23 -12.33 -4.86
N SER A 254 -20.71 -11.22 -5.43
CA SER A 254 -22.05 -11.14 -6.05
C SER A 254 -22.19 -12.07 -7.25
N LEU A 255 -21.19 -12.09 -8.14
CA LEU A 255 -21.12 -13.01 -9.30
C LEU A 255 -21.09 -14.46 -8.84
N MET A 256 -20.18 -14.79 -7.91
CA MET A 256 -20.09 -16.15 -7.35
C MET A 256 -21.40 -16.59 -6.66
N ALA A 257 -22.09 -15.65 -6.01
CA ALA A 257 -23.38 -15.94 -5.38
C ALA A 257 -24.50 -16.14 -6.39
N ALA A 258 -24.52 -15.38 -7.49
CA ALA A 258 -25.48 -15.53 -8.57
C ALA A 258 -25.34 -16.90 -9.29
N ASP A 259 -24.11 -17.44 -9.33
CA ASP A 259 -23.81 -18.74 -9.96
C ASP A 259 -23.86 -19.91 -8.95
N ASP A 260 -24.28 -19.68 -7.70
CA ASP A 260 -24.21 -20.69 -6.62
C ASP A 260 -22.82 -21.35 -6.52
N HIS A 261 -21.77 -20.57 -6.78
CA HIS A 261 -20.42 -21.06 -6.93
C HIS A 261 -19.93 -21.83 -5.69
N PRO A 262 -19.35 -23.03 -5.83
CA PRO A 262 -18.97 -23.87 -4.67
C PRO A 262 -17.88 -23.26 -3.80
N ALA A 263 -16.99 -22.43 -4.38
CA ALA A 263 -15.93 -21.71 -3.67
C ALA A 263 -16.37 -20.32 -3.17
N GLN A 264 -17.67 -19.95 -3.25
CA GLN A 264 -18.14 -18.69 -2.71
C GLN A 264 -17.66 -18.52 -1.26
N PRO A 265 -17.03 -17.37 -0.90
CA PRO A 265 -16.43 -17.17 0.41
C PRO A 265 -17.41 -17.38 1.57
N ALA A 266 -16.93 -17.96 2.67
CA ALA A 266 -17.71 -18.17 3.89
C ALA A 266 -18.02 -16.86 4.60
N SER A 267 -17.08 -15.92 4.63
CA SER A 267 -17.28 -14.54 5.07
C SER A 267 -16.52 -13.55 4.20
N MET A 268 -16.99 -12.31 4.20
CA MET A 268 -16.36 -11.18 3.53
C MET A 268 -16.27 -9.99 4.50
N THR A 269 -15.05 -9.51 4.73
CA THR A 269 -14.77 -8.30 5.50
C THR A 269 -14.38 -7.17 4.54
N LEU A 270 -15.15 -6.09 4.55
CA LEU A 270 -14.90 -4.88 3.75
C LEU A 270 -14.47 -3.74 4.69
N MET A 271 -13.26 -3.21 4.48
CA MET A 271 -12.64 -2.25 5.40
C MET A 271 -12.32 -0.94 4.68
N ALA A 272 -12.83 0.18 5.22
CA ALA A 272 -12.52 1.54 4.77
C ALA A 272 -12.63 1.71 3.24
N GLY A 273 -13.71 1.22 2.64
CA GLY A 273 -13.91 1.13 1.20
C GLY A 273 -14.96 2.06 0.62
N PRO A 274 -14.78 2.54 -0.63
CA PRO A 274 -15.67 3.54 -1.24
C PRO A 274 -16.89 2.89 -1.91
N LEU A 275 -17.71 2.13 -1.16
CA LEU A 275 -18.87 1.42 -1.71
C LEU A 275 -19.98 2.39 -2.20
N ASP A 276 -20.22 3.46 -1.42
CA ASP A 276 -21.08 4.56 -1.86
C ASP A 276 -20.47 5.91 -1.50
N THR A 277 -19.76 6.48 -2.44
CA THR A 277 -19.04 7.75 -2.27
C THR A 277 -19.95 8.99 -2.27
N ARG A 278 -21.27 8.82 -2.40
CA ARG A 278 -22.26 9.89 -2.24
C ARG A 278 -22.51 10.19 -0.76
N ILE A 279 -22.22 9.21 0.12
CA ILE A 279 -22.39 9.35 1.58
C ILE A 279 -21.15 10.07 2.14
N ASN A 280 -21.36 11.17 2.84
CA ASN A 280 -20.31 11.97 3.48
C ASN A 280 -19.08 12.18 2.56
N PRO A 281 -19.23 12.79 1.37
CA PRO A 281 -18.18 12.85 0.36
C PRO A 281 -16.93 13.55 0.88
N THR A 282 -15.79 12.89 0.73
CA THR A 282 -14.47 13.41 1.10
C THR A 282 -13.91 14.37 0.05
N LYS A 283 -12.75 14.98 0.32
CA LYS A 283 -12.04 15.79 -0.67
C LYS A 283 -11.66 14.98 -1.91
N VAL A 284 -11.32 13.71 -1.74
CA VAL A 284 -11.00 12.79 -2.85
C VAL A 284 -12.23 12.57 -3.72
N ASN A 285 -13.38 12.30 -3.12
CA ASN A 285 -14.64 12.13 -3.84
C ASN A 285 -15.04 13.40 -4.59
N ALA A 286 -14.91 14.57 -3.94
CA ALA A 286 -15.20 15.86 -4.57
C ALA A 286 -14.27 16.14 -5.77
N LEU A 287 -12.98 15.82 -5.65
CA LEU A 287 -12.02 15.94 -6.74
C LEU A 287 -12.40 15.05 -7.93
N ALA A 288 -12.71 13.78 -7.68
CA ALA A 288 -13.10 12.83 -8.72
C ALA A 288 -14.34 13.29 -9.51
N LYS A 289 -15.29 13.97 -8.85
CA LYS A 289 -16.50 14.54 -9.49
C LYS A 289 -16.29 15.91 -10.13
N SER A 290 -15.20 16.60 -9.82
CA SER A 290 -14.98 17.98 -10.26
C SER A 290 -14.61 18.13 -11.74
N LYS A 291 -14.21 17.05 -12.39
CA LYS A 291 -13.73 17.00 -13.77
C LYS A 291 -14.34 15.82 -14.51
N PRO A 292 -14.57 15.92 -15.84
CA PRO A 292 -14.98 14.79 -16.64
C PRO A 292 -13.83 13.77 -16.80
N ILE A 293 -14.16 12.52 -17.15
CA ILE A 293 -13.15 11.43 -17.20
C ILE A 293 -12.03 11.71 -18.22
N GLU A 294 -12.34 12.41 -19.32
CA GLU A 294 -11.36 12.80 -20.34
C GLU A 294 -10.33 13.81 -19.79
N TRP A 295 -10.67 14.53 -18.72
CA TRP A 295 -9.69 15.39 -18.05
C TRP A 295 -8.66 14.54 -17.31
N PHE A 296 -9.08 13.50 -16.60
CA PHE A 296 -8.19 12.55 -15.91
C PHE A 296 -7.30 11.84 -16.93
N GLU A 297 -7.87 11.35 -18.00
CA GLU A 297 -7.12 10.70 -19.08
C GLU A 297 -6.05 11.64 -19.67
N ARG A 298 -6.41 12.87 -20.01
CA ARG A 298 -5.48 13.82 -20.65
C ARG A 298 -4.41 14.37 -19.71
N ASN A 299 -4.67 14.44 -18.40
CA ASN A 299 -3.78 15.13 -17.48
C ASN A 299 -3.00 14.18 -16.56
N LEU A 300 -3.46 12.96 -16.36
CA LEU A 300 -2.87 12.04 -15.41
C LEU A 300 -2.29 10.76 -16.04
N ILE A 301 -2.72 10.41 -17.24
CA ILE A 301 -2.22 9.20 -17.91
C ILE A 301 -0.97 9.53 -18.72
N SER A 302 0.05 8.70 -18.54
CA SER A 302 1.33 8.76 -19.25
C SER A 302 1.66 7.38 -19.84
N ALA A 303 2.60 7.34 -20.79
CA ALA A 303 3.14 6.08 -21.28
C ALA A 303 4.41 5.70 -20.50
N VAL A 304 4.56 4.43 -20.18
CA VAL A 304 5.79 3.89 -19.57
C VAL A 304 6.96 4.14 -20.53
N PRO A 305 8.09 4.70 -20.04
CA PRO A 305 9.26 4.97 -20.84
C PRO A 305 9.90 3.71 -21.44
N PHE A 306 10.75 3.90 -22.43
CA PHE A 306 11.65 2.85 -22.91
C PHE A 306 12.57 2.34 -21.79
N GLY A 307 12.95 1.08 -21.87
CA GLY A 307 13.83 0.44 -20.89
C GLY A 307 13.10 -0.40 -19.84
N PHE A 308 11.77 -0.33 -19.78
CA PHE A 308 10.96 -1.21 -18.96
C PHE A 308 10.23 -2.25 -19.84
N ALA A 309 9.93 -3.42 -19.26
CA ALA A 309 9.23 -4.48 -19.99
C ALA A 309 7.84 -4.04 -20.49
N GLY A 310 7.16 -3.18 -19.72
CA GLY A 310 5.87 -2.57 -20.08
C GLY A 310 5.98 -1.27 -20.88
N ALA A 311 7.10 -1.00 -21.57
CA ALA A 311 7.27 0.20 -22.38
C ALA A 311 6.05 0.47 -23.25
N HIS A 312 5.63 1.74 -23.34
CA HIS A 312 4.43 2.23 -24.02
C HIS A 312 3.08 1.85 -23.39
N ARG A 313 3.04 1.04 -22.32
CA ARG A 313 1.79 0.82 -21.58
C ARG A 313 1.29 2.16 -21.05
N ARG A 314 0.03 2.44 -21.24
CA ARG A 314 -0.64 3.61 -20.67
C ARG A 314 -0.88 3.35 -19.19
N VAL A 315 -0.40 4.27 -18.34
CA VAL A 315 -0.47 4.13 -16.87
C VAL A 315 -0.83 5.46 -16.20
N TYR A 316 -1.43 5.38 -15.03
CA TYR A 316 -1.41 6.43 -14.03
C TYR A 316 -0.15 6.24 -13.17
N PRO A 317 0.87 7.12 -13.29
CA PRO A 317 2.15 6.90 -12.64
C PRO A 317 2.06 6.99 -11.12
N GLY A 318 2.71 6.05 -10.42
CA GLY A 318 2.72 6.00 -8.96
C GLY A 318 3.28 7.27 -8.30
N PHE A 319 4.27 7.93 -8.92
CA PHE A 319 4.79 9.19 -8.41
C PHE A 319 3.77 10.33 -8.42
N MET A 320 2.85 10.37 -9.38
CA MET A 320 1.78 11.38 -9.42
C MET A 320 0.76 11.13 -8.30
N GLN A 321 0.43 9.88 -8.07
CA GLN A 321 -0.49 9.49 -7.01
C GLN A 321 0.09 9.81 -5.63
N LEU A 322 1.36 9.47 -5.39
CA LEU A 322 2.02 9.77 -4.13
C LEU A 322 2.07 11.28 -3.88
N ASN A 323 2.39 12.08 -4.90
CA ASN A 323 2.38 13.55 -4.78
C ASN A 323 1.00 14.07 -4.37
N ALA A 324 -0.09 13.50 -4.89
CA ALA A 324 -1.44 13.87 -4.48
C ALA A 324 -1.71 13.53 -3.00
N PHE A 325 -1.31 12.36 -2.53
CA PHE A 325 -1.44 11.96 -1.13
C PHE A 325 -0.59 12.82 -0.18
N MET A 326 0.67 13.08 -0.54
CA MET A 326 1.56 13.96 0.24
C MET A 326 0.98 15.38 0.37
N ALA A 327 0.41 15.91 -0.71
CA ALA A 327 -0.17 17.25 -0.73
C ALA A 327 -1.38 17.43 0.20
N MET A 328 -2.14 16.35 0.47
CA MET A 328 -3.29 16.42 1.39
C MET A 328 -2.89 16.74 2.83
N ASN A 329 -1.71 16.30 3.28
CA ASN A 329 -1.24 16.44 4.65
C ASN A 329 0.25 16.85 4.73
N LEU A 330 0.70 17.75 3.85
CA LEU A 330 2.09 18.12 3.67
C LEU A 330 2.79 18.52 4.98
N GLY A 331 2.15 19.34 5.83
CA GLY A 331 2.72 19.76 7.12
C GLY A 331 3.09 18.57 8.00
N ARG A 332 2.21 17.55 8.09
CA ARG A 332 2.47 16.35 8.88
C ARG A 332 3.67 15.55 8.35
N HIS A 333 3.83 15.47 7.04
CA HIS A 333 4.98 14.77 6.44
C HIS A 333 6.28 15.51 6.74
N LEU A 334 6.30 16.83 6.62
CA LEU A 334 7.47 17.65 6.97
C LEU A 334 7.84 17.51 8.45
N ASP A 335 6.87 17.59 9.36
CA ASP A 335 7.08 17.40 10.80
C ASP A 335 7.64 16.01 11.11
N SER A 336 7.22 14.99 10.36
CA SER A 336 7.73 13.62 10.49
C SER A 336 9.19 13.51 10.07
N PHE A 337 9.60 14.09 8.94
CA PHE A 337 10.99 14.11 8.50
C PHE A 337 11.90 14.88 9.46
N GLU A 338 11.41 16.02 9.93
CA GLU A 338 12.11 16.81 10.96
C GLU A 338 12.26 16.01 12.25
N THR A 339 11.21 15.34 12.71
CA THR A 339 11.24 14.45 13.87
C THR A 339 12.24 13.31 13.67
N MET A 340 12.23 12.62 12.54
CA MET A 340 13.15 11.53 12.22
C MET A 340 14.61 12.00 12.32
N TYR A 341 14.94 13.16 11.73
CA TYR A 341 16.27 13.74 11.80
C TYR A 341 16.70 14.01 13.24
N TYR A 342 15.87 14.72 14.00
CA TYR A 342 16.22 15.10 15.36
C TYR A 342 16.34 13.92 16.33
N GLU A 343 15.44 12.94 16.23
CA GLU A 343 15.51 11.76 17.09
C GLU A 343 16.76 10.93 16.78
N ARG A 344 17.13 10.79 15.49
CA ARG A 344 18.40 10.14 15.11
C ARG A 344 19.60 10.92 15.62
N ALA A 345 19.62 12.25 15.45
CA ALA A 345 20.73 13.10 15.89
C ALA A 345 20.89 13.15 17.42
N LYS A 346 19.80 13.01 18.18
CA LYS A 346 19.84 12.90 19.65
C LYS A 346 20.34 11.55 20.14
N GLY A 347 20.25 10.50 19.32
CA GLY A 347 20.62 9.14 19.69
C GLY A 347 19.44 8.28 20.14
N ASP A 348 18.21 8.60 19.70
CA ASP A 348 17.04 7.72 19.80
C ASP A 348 16.75 7.07 18.43
N PRO A 349 17.44 5.96 18.10
CA PRO A 349 17.28 5.29 16.82
C PRO A 349 15.90 4.64 16.66
N ALA A 350 15.31 4.15 17.74
CA ALA A 350 14.06 3.37 17.66
C ALA A 350 12.90 4.19 17.10
N LYS A 351 12.77 5.45 17.56
CA LYS A 351 11.73 6.36 17.07
C LYS A 351 12.01 6.83 15.65
N ALA A 352 13.28 7.12 15.32
CA ALA A 352 13.68 7.49 13.96
C ALA A 352 13.45 6.33 12.98
N ASP A 353 13.79 5.09 13.36
CA ASP A 353 13.58 3.90 12.54
C ASP A 353 12.09 3.61 12.28
N THR A 354 11.22 3.81 13.27
CA THR A 354 9.77 3.67 13.08
C THR A 354 9.26 4.60 11.97
N ILE A 355 9.74 5.86 11.95
CA ILE A 355 9.37 6.83 10.91
C ILE A 355 10.00 6.44 9.57
N ARG A 356 11.28 6.03 9.55
CA ARG A 356 12.00 5.61 8.35
C ARG A 356 11.31 4.42 7.67
N ILE A 357 10.98 3.36 8.42
CA ILE A 357 10.30 2.17 7.91
C ILE A 357 8.93 2.53 7.31
N PHE A 358 8.18 3.42 7.95
CA PHE A 358 6.92 3.90 7.40
C PHE A 358 7.13 4.58 6.03
N TYR A 359 8.14 5.46 5.89
CA TYR A 359 8.37 6.15 4.61
C TYR A 359 9.04 5.28 3.56
N GLU A 360 9.84 4.28 3.92
CA GLU A 360 10.34 3.27 2.98
C GLU A 360 9.17 2.53 2.30
N GLU A 361 8.16 2.17 3.07
CA GLU A 361 6.93 1.56 2.56
C GLU A 361 6.09 2.57 1.75
N TYR A 362 5.93 3.77 2.29
CA TYR A 362 5.09 4.82 1.66
C TYR A 362 5.67 5.33 0.34
N PHE A 363 6.99 5.27 0.15
CA PHE A 363 7.67 5.66 -1.09
C PHE A 363 7.92 4.49 -2.04
N ALA A 364 7.60 3.27 -1.64
CA ALA A 364 7.52 2.14 -2.54
C ALA A 364 6.22 2.24 -3.33
N THR A 365 6.30 2.73 -4.57
CA THR A 365 5.12 3.02 -5.40
C THR A 365 5.11 2.20 -6.67
N MET A 366 3.91 1.82 -7.10
CA MET A 366 3.66 1.18 -8.37
C MET A 366 2.74 2.05 -9.22
N ASP A 367 2.87 1.92 -10.53
CA ASP A 367 1.92 2.51 -11.47
C ASP A 367 0.59 1.76 -11.42
N LEU A 368 -0.47 2.37 -11.94
CA LEU A 368 -1.72 1.68 -12.26
C LEU A 368 -1.89 1.67 -13.77
N THR A 369 -2.47 0.62 -14.33
CA THR A 369 -2.89 0.68 -15.74
C THR A 369 -3.92 1.79 -15.94
N ALA A 370 -3.87 2.47 -17.07
CA ALA A 370 -4.82 3.54 -17.37
C ALA A 370 -6.26 3.05 -17.34
N ASP A 371 -6.50 1.85 -17.87
CA ASP A 371 -7.83 1.23 -17.91
C ASP A 371 -8.37 1.06 -16.49
N PHE A 372 -7.63 0.41 -15.60
CA PHE A 372 -8.05 0.21 -14.21
C PHE A 372 -8.31 1.52 -13.47
N TYR A 373 -7.42 2.51 -13.63
CA TYR A 373 -7.56 3.80 -12.98
C TYR A 373 -8.80 4.56 -13.46
N LEU A 374 -8.95 4.70 -14.80
CA LEU A 374 -10.05 5.46 -15.40
C LEU A 374 -11.40 4.78 -15.15
N GLU A 375 -11.49 3.47 -15.35
CA GLU A 375 -12.70 2.70 -15.07
C GLU A 375 -13.11 2.80 -13.59
N THR A 376 -12.14 2.74 -12.66
CA THR A 376 -12.43 2.91 -11.23
C THR A 376 -12.95 4.32 -10.93
N VAL A 377 -12.31 5.37 -11.46
CA VAL A 377 -12.77 6.76 -11.27
C VAL A 377 -14.18 6.94 -11.81
N GLU A 378 -14.44 6.48 -13.04
CA GLU A 378 -15.73 6.62 -13.69
C GLU A 378 -16.83 5.83 -12.96
N THR A 379 -16.62 4.53 -12.75
CA THR A 379 -17.68 3.65 -12.25
C THR A 379 -17.97 3.85 -10.77
N VAL A 380 -16.91 4.02 -9.95
CA VAL A 380 -17.06 4.11 -8.48
C VAL A 380 -17.32 5.53 -8.02
N PHE A 381 -16.55 6.51 -8.54
CA PHE A 381 -16.56 7.87 -7.99
C PHE A 381 -17.45 8.86 -8.76
N GLN A 382 -17.67 8.65 -10.07
CA GLN A 382 -18.48 9.56 -10.88
C GLN A 382 -19.91 9.03 -11.08
N ARG A 383 -20.03 7.82 -11.58
CA ARG A 383 -21.33 7.18 -11.87
C ARG A 383 -21.96 6.54 -10.64
N HIS A 384 -21.16 6.15 -9.62
CA HIS A 384 -21.66 5.38 -8.46
C HIS A 384 -22.41 4.12 -8.87
N ALA A 385 -21.88 3.40 -9.88
CA ALA A 385 -22.60 2.37 -10.59
C ALA A 385 -23.08 1.23 -9.67
N LEU A 386 -22.28 0.81 -8.68
CA LEU A 386 -22.66 -0.28 -7.78
C LEU A 386 -23.88 0.06 -6.90
N PRO A 387 -23.90 1.17 -6.13
CA PRO A 387 -25.06 1.51 -5.31
C PRO A 387 -26.29 1.98 -6.12
N LEU A 388 -26.13 2.27 -7.41
CA LEU A 388 -27.25 2.55 -8.32
C LEU A 388 -27.75 1.32 -9.07
N HIS A 389 -27.16 0.14 -8.80
CA HIS A 389 -27.47 -1.11 -9.52
C HIS A 389 -27.21 -1.04 -11.04
N GLU A 390 -26.16 -0.33 -11.42
CA GLU A 390 -25.75 -0.12 -12.81
C GLU A 390 -24.35 -0.71 -13.10
N LEU A 391 -23.68 -1.31 -12.08
CA LEU A 391 -22.37 -1.89 -12.29
C LEU A 391 -22.47 -3.19 -13.06
N GLU A 392 -21.78 -3.26 -14.19
CA GLU A 392 -21.62 -4.48 -14.97
C GLU A 392 -20.15 -4.94 -14.98
N VAL A 393 -19.94 -6.24 -14.96
CA VAL A 393 -18.64 -6.91 -15.11
C VAL A 393 -18.80 -8.07 -16.08
N GLY A 394 -18.04 -8.09 -17.16
CA GLY A 394 -18.17 -9.10 -18.21
C GLY A 394 -19.56 -9.12 -18.85
N GLY A 395 -20.22 -7.97 -18.98
CA GLY A 395 -21.59 -7.84 -19.49
C GLY A 395 -22.67 -8.39 -18.56
N ARG A 396 -22.32 -8.66 -17.28
CA ARG A 396 -23.25 -9.16 -16.26
C ARG A 396 -23.48 -8.07 -15.19
N LEU A 397 -24.73 -7.76 -14.92
CA LEU A 397 -25.13 -6.84 -13.85
C LEU A 397 -24.72 -7.41 -12.49
N ILE A 398 -24.10 -6.57 -11.67
CA ILE A 398 -23.72 -6.93 -10.30
C ILE A 398 -24.91 -6.74 -9.36
N GLU A 399 -25.34 -7.83 -8.74
CA GLU A 399 -26.49 -7.87 -7.85
C GLU A 399 -26.05 -8.34 -6.43
N PRO A 400 -25.65 -7.45 -5.51
CA PRO A 400 -25.28 -7.85 -4.15
C PRO A 400 -26.42 -8.54 -3.37
N SER A 401 -27.66 -8.33 -3.78
CA SER A 401 -28.85 -9.03 -3.24
C SER A 401 -28.84 -10.56 -3.46
N LYS A 402 -28.02 -11.06 -4.37
CA LYS A 402 -27.80 -12.50 -4.57
C LYS A 402 -26.98 -13.13 -3.45
N ILE A 403 -26.22 -12.35 -2.70
CA ILE A 403 -25.43 -12.83 -1.57
C ILE A 403 -26.37 -13.20 -0.42
N ARG A 404 -26.43 -14.49 -0.08
CA ARG A 404 -27.35 -15.04 0.95
C ARG A 404 -26.67 -15.86 2.02
N ARG A 405 -25.41 -16.30 1.79
CA ARG A 405 -24.68 -17.22 2.68
C ARG A 405 -23.30 -16.73 3.11
N THR A 406 -22.69 -15.78 2.41
CA THR A 406 -21.43 -15.16 2.83
C THR A 406 -21.70 -14.16 3.94
N ALA A 407 -21.15 -14.35 5.14
CA ALA A 407 -21.27 -13.38 6.22
C ALA A 407 -20.53 -12.08 5.86
N LEU A 408 -21.12 -10.93 6.20
CA LEU A 408 -20.62 -9.61 5.85
C LEU A 408 -20.23 -8.81 7.10
N LEU A 409 -18.96 -8.44 7.19
CA LEU A 409 -18.46 -7.45 8.13
C LEU A 409 -18.04 -6.19 7.37
N THR A 410 -18.54 -5.03 7.77
CA THR A 410 -18.08 -3.72 7.30
C THR A 410 -17.38 -2.98 8.43
N VAL A 411 -16.18 -2.40 8.14
CA VAL A 411 -15.35 -1.70 9.13
C VAL A 411 -14.99 -0.31 8.61
N GLU A 412 -15.17 0.70 9.45
CA GLU A 412 -14.89 2.11 9.12
C GLU A 412 -14.08 2.79 10.22
N GLY A 413 -13.33 3.82 9.87
CA GLY A 413 -12.63 4.69 10.80
C GLY A 413 -13.39 6.00 11.02
N GLU A 414 -13.58 6.41 12.29
CA GLU A 414 -14.31 7.65 12.61
C GLU A 414 -13.68 8.90 11.95
N LYS A 415 -12.36 8.93 11.81
CA LYS A 415 -11.59 10.06 11.27
C LYS A 415 -10.98 9.76 9.90
N ASP A 416 -11.60 8.83 9.16
CA ASP A 416 -11.15 8.50 7.81
C ASP A 416 -11.49 9.65 6.85
N ASP A 417 -10.48 10.27 6.29
CA ASP A 417 -10.56 11.39 5.35
C ASP A 417 -10.47 10.95 3.88
N ILE A 418 -10.33 9.66 3.64
CA ILE A 418 -10.32 9.03 2.30
C ILE A 418 -11.65 8.34 2.03
N CYS A 419 -12.09 7.45 2.93
CA CYS A 419 -13.39 6.74 2.87
C CYS A 419 -14.18 7.05 4.14
N ALA A 420 -15.04 8.07 4.08
CA ALA A 420 -15.79 8.55 5.24
C ALA A 420 -16.80 7.54 5.76
N VAL A 421 -17.16 7.70 7.02
CA VAL A 421 -18.17 6.86 7.70
C VAL A 421 -19.48 6.84 6.90
N GLY A 422 -20.03 5.64 6.70
CA GLY A 422 -21.22 5.35 5.91
C GLY A 422 -20.92 4.83 4.51
N GLN A 423 -19.73 5.14 3.93
CA GLN A 423 -19.39 4.69 2.58
C GLN A 423 -19.22 3.17 2.50
N THR A 424 -18.53 2.56 3.48
CA THR A 424 -18.38 1.11 3.54
C THR A 424 -19.65 0.44 4.08
N LEU A 425 -20.32 1.07 5.02
CA LEU A 425 -21.59 0.59 5.58
C LEU A 425 -22.64 0.33 4.50
N ALA A 426 -22.66 1.11 3.42
CA ALA A 426 -23.62 0.96 2.31
C ALA A 426 -23.70 -0.47 1.74
N ALA A 427 -22.63 -1.28 1.85
CA ALA A 427 -22.66 -2.70 1.48
C ALA A 427 -23.73 -3.51 2.24
N GLN A 428 -24.04 -3.12 3.49
CA GLN A 428 -25.07 -3.77 4.30
C GLN A 428 -26.46 -3.62 3.67
N ASP A 429 -26.75 -2.44 3.11
CA ASP A 429 -28.03 -2.15 2.47
C ASP A 429 -28.10 -2.82 1.09
N MET A 430 -27.00 -2.82 0.33
CA MET A 430 -26.94 -3.51 -0.97
C MET A 430 -27.13 -5.02 -0.86
N CYS A 431 -26.66 -5.64 0.24
CA CYS A 431 -26.89 -7.07 0.53
C CYS A 431 -28.22 -7.28 1.28
N ASP A 432 -29.33 -6.74 0.77
CA ASP A 432 -30.65 -6.69 1.43
C ASP A 432 -31.24 -8.08 1.73
N LYS A 433 -30.89 -9.11 0.94
CA LYS A 433 -31.35 -10.50 1.12
C LYS A 433 -30.47 -11.32 2.08
N LEU A 434 -29.35 -10.75 2.55
CA LEU A 434 -28.52 -11.41 3.55
C LEU A 434 -29.20 -11.32 4.93
N ARG A 435 -29.27 -12.45 5.63
CA ARG A 435 -29.93 -12.53 6.94
C ARG A 435 -29.24 -11.63 7.98
N PRO A 436 -29.97 -10.93 8.86
CA PRO A 436 -29.41 -9.98 9.81
C PRO A 436 -28.29 -10.53 10.70
N TYR A 437 -28.34 -11.80 11.10
CA TYR A 437 -27.31 -12.41 11.93
C TYR A 437 -25.97 -12.67 11.20
N LEU A 438 -25.96 -12.59 9.87
CA LEU A 438 -24.76 -12.63 9.03
C LEU A 438 -24.19 -11.24 8.72
N LYS A 439 -24.80 -10.18 9.24
CA LYS A 439 -24.43 -8.79 9.01
C LYS A 439 -23.83 -8.19 10.27
N THR A 440 -22.63 -7.67 10.17
CA THR A 440 -21.94 -6.96 11.26
C THR A 440 -21.34 -5.66 10.74
N HIS A 441 -21.46 -4.59 11.51
CA HIS A 441 -20.84 -3.31 11.21
C HIS A 441 -20.03 -2.81 12.41
N HIS A 442 -18.87 -2.20 12.14
CA HIS A 442 -18.02 -1.61 13.18
C HIS A 442 -17.43 -0.28 12.72
N VAL A 443 -17.60 0.76 13.53
CA VAL A 443 -16.89 2.03 13.40
C VAL A 443 -15.84 2.10 14.50
N GLN A 444 -14.56 2.18 14.13
CA GLN A 444 -13.47 2.36 15.09
C GLN A 444 -13.26 3.82 15.39
N THR A 445 -13.48 4.21 16.65
CA THR A 445 -13.28 5.58 17.12
C THR A 445 -11.81 5.98 17.16
N GLY A 446 -11.53 7.24 16.83
CA GLY A 446 -10.22 7.87 16.95
C GLY A 446 -9.20 7.47 15.90
N VAL A 447 -9.56 6.72 14.85
CA VAL A 447 -8.66 6.32 13.77
C VAL A 447 -9.01 6.97 12.44
N GLY A 448 -7.96 7.33 11.68
CA GLY A 448 -8.05 7.67 10.27
C GLY A 448 -7.85 6.42 9.41
N HIS A 449 -7.76 6.61 8.09
CA HIS A 449 -7.75 5.54 7.09
C HIS A 449 -6.79 4.38 7.42
N TYR A 450 -5.49 4.67 7.60
CA TYR A 450 -4.48 3.64 7.90
C TYR A 450 -4.69 2.93 9.24
N GLY A 451 -5.28 3.61 10.22
CA GLY A 451 -5.55 3.03 11.54
C GLY A 451 -6.64 1.97 11.56
N VAL A 452 -7.41 1.83 10.46
CA VAL A 452 -8.43 0.79 10.31
C VAL A 452 -7.79 -0.59 10.11
N PHE A 453 -6.65 -0.66 9.43
CA PHE A 453 -6.02 -1.94 9.04
C PHE A 453 -4.55 -2.06 9.50
N ASN A 454 -4.02 -1.12 10.26
CA ASN A 454 -2.65 -1.18 10.77
C ASN A 454 -2.50 -0.61 12.17
N GLY A 455 -1.48 -1.09 12.90
CA GLY A 455 -1.08 -0.63 14.22
C GLY A 455 -2.01 -1.07 15.34
N HIS A 456 -1.78 -0.51 16.55
CA HIS A 456 -2.39 -0.94 17.80
C HIS A 456 -3.93 -1.01 17.80
N ARG A 457 -4.62 -0.08 17.05
CA ARG A 457 -6.09 -0.10 16.98
C ARG A 457 -6.59 -1.27 16.13
N TRP A 458 -5.90 -1.57 15.03
CA TRP A 458 -6.14 -2.79 14.27
C TRP A 458 -5.97 -4.02 15.16
N GLU A 459 -4.83 -4.19 15.78
CA GLU A 459 -4.49 -5.40 16.55
C GLU A 459 -5.44 -5.65 17.72
N ARG A 460 -5.80 -4.62 18.48
CA ARG A 460 -6.52 -4.78 19.75
C ARG A 460 -8.03 -4.56 19.68
N HIS A 461 -8.53 -3.86 18.68
CA HIS A 461 -9.94 -3.47 18.65
C HIS A 461 -10.69 -3.96 17.42
N ILE A 462 -10.02 -3.96 16.24
CA ILE A 462 -10.66 -4.32 14.98
C ILE A 462 -10.47 -5.79 14.69
N TYR A 463 -9.21 -6.29 14.71
CA TYR A 463 -8.90 -7.68 14.41
C TYR A 463 -9.69 -8.70 15.25
N PRO A 464 -9.91 -8.53 16.57
CA PRO A 464 -10.75 -9.46 17.33
C PRO A 464 -12.18 -9.61 16.78
N ARG A 465 -12.73 -8.58 16.13
CA ARG A 465 -14.05 -8.64 15.47
C ARG A 465 -13.98 -9.39 14.14
N VAL A 466 -12.94 -9.10 13.35
CA VAL A 466 -12.66 -9.82 12.10
C VAL A 466 -12.49 -11.31 12.41
N ARG A 467 -11.68 -11.62 13.41
CA ARG A 467 -11.45 -12.98 13.89
C ARG A 467 -12.77 -13.69 14.29
N ALA A 468 -13.60 -13.02 15.08
CA ALA A 468 -14.88 -13.58 15.50
C ALA A 468 -15.76 -13.93 14.29
N VAL A 469 -15.91 -13.01 13.32
CA VAL A 469 -16.70 -13.27 12.10
C VAL A 469 -16.13 -14.44 11.29
N ILE A 470 -14.82 -14.56 11.19
CA ILE A 470 -14.17 -15.69 10.49
C ILE A 470 -14.51 -17.01 11.20
N TYR A 471 -14.24 -17.13 12.51
CA TYR A 471 -14.47 -18.37 13.25
C TYR A 471 -15.95 -18.75 13.41
N ASP A 472 -16.84 -17.77 13.54
CA ASP A 472 -18.30 -18.00 13.63
C ASP A 472 -18.88 -18.56 12.32
N ASN A 473 -18.19 -18.31 11.20
CA ASN A 473 -18.62 -18.74 9.86
C ASN A 473 -17.67 -19.77 9.20
N GLU A 474 -16.70 -20.30 9.96
CA GLU A 474 -15.84 -21.37 9.47
C GLU A 474 -16.67 -22.62 9.17
N PRO A 475 -16.61 -23.18 7.95
CA PRO A 475 -17.36 -24.37 7.59
C PRO A 475 -16.96 -25.57 8.47
N ARG A 476 -17.91 -26.22 9.09
CA ARG A 476 -17.65 -27.44 9.85
C ARG A 476 -17.09 -28.53 8.94
N ALA A 477 -16.08 -29.25 9.40
CA ALA A 477 -15.32 -30.25 8.64
C ALA A 477 -16.17 -31.29 7.88
N THR A 478 -17.38 -31.59 8.38
CA THR A 478 -18.33 -32.52 7.77
C THR A 478 -18.98 -32.02 6.47
N ALA A 479 -19.01 -30.71 6.24
CA ALA A 479 -19.65 -30.11 5.04
C ALA A 479 -18.67 -29.97 3.85
N VAL A 480 -17.36 -29.95 4.11
CA VAL A 480 -16.33 -29.70 3.10
C VAL A 480 -15.98 -30.97 2.31
N SER A 481 -16.05 -32.15 2.93
CA SER A 481 -15.61 -33.41 2.33
C SER A 481 -16.37 -33.85 1.07
N SER A 482 -17.64 -33.54 0.92
CA SER A 482 -18.44 -33.96 -0.23
C SER A 482 -18.38 -33.00 -1.44
N ARG A 483 -18.00 -31.73 -1.24
CA ARG A 483 -17.90 -30.74 -2.31
C ARG A 483 -16.49 -30.56 -2.88
N ALA A 484 -15.44 -30.81 -2.07
CA ALA A 484 -14.05 -30.66 -2.49
C ALA A 484 -13.60 -31.66 -3.56
N GLN A 485 -14.29 -32.79 -3.71
CA GLN A 485 -13.96 -33.81 -4.73
C GLN A 485 -14.39 -33.43 -6.16
N ALA A 486 -15.12 -32.34 -6.36
CA ALA A 486 -15.64 -31.92 -7.66
C ALA A 486 -14.78 -30.89 -8.41
N ILE A 487 -13.78 -30.30 -7.76
CA ILE A 487 -12.94 -29.27 -8.39
C ILE A 487 -11.61 -29.85 -8.81
N ARG A 488 -11.43 -30.08 -10.11
CA ARG A 488 -10.09 -30.29 -10.69
C ARG A 488 -9.34 -28.95 -10.67
N PRO A 489 -8.09 -28.89 -10.17
CA PRO A 489 -7.29 -27.68 -10.30
C PRO A 489 -7.13 -27.34 -11.78
N VAL A 490 -7.47 -26.12 -12.14
CA VAL A 490 -7.16 -25.56 -13.46
C VAL A 490 -5.63 -25.51 -13.56
N PRO A 491 -5.02 -26.10 -14.60
CA PRO A 491 -3.57 -26.02 -14.74
C PRO A 491 -3.19 -24.56 -14.99
N VAL A 492 -2.66 -23.91 -13.97
CA VAL A 492 -2.00 -22.60 -14.10
C VAL A 492 -0.75 -22.86 -14.94
N VAL A 493 -0.71 -22.32 -16.14
CA VAL A 493 0.46 -22.40 -17.02
C VAL A 493 1.59 -21.66 -16.30
N ALA A 494 2.50 -22.41 -15.71
CA ALA A 494 3.71 -21.87 -15.12
C ALA A 494 4.58 -21.28 -16.26
N ALA A 495 4.49 -19.97 -16.44
CA ALA A 495 5.52 -19.26 -17.20
C ALA A 495 6.80 -19.27 -16.34
N PRO A 496 8.00 -19.51 -16.93
CA PRO A 496 9.22 -19.52 -16.16
C PRO A 496 9.42 -18.13 -15.52
N ILE A 497 9.54 -18.11 -14.21
CA ILE A 497 9.87 -16.93 -13.41
C ILE A 497 11.22 -16.43 -13.92
N ALA A 498 11.23 -15.34 -14.69
CA ALA A 498 12.44 -14.55 -14.82
C ALA A 498 12.70 -14.00 -13.40
N ALA A 499 13.76 -14.47 -12.77
CA ALA A 499 14.22 -13.92 -11.51
C ALA A 499 14.23 -12.40 -11.66
N PRO A 500 13.76 -11.62 -10.66
CA PRO A 500 13.90 -10.18 -10.69
C PRO A 500 15.36 -9.90 -10.95
N ALA A 501 15.68 -9.07 -11.95
CA ALA A 501 17.03 -8.66 -12.23
C ALA A 501 17.56 -8.08 -10.92
N ALA A 502 18.36 -8.87 -10.21
CA ALA A 502 19.08 -8.42 -9.05
C ALA A 502 19.83 -7.18 -9.50
N SER A 503 19.49 -6.05 -8.89
CA SER A 503 20.18 -4.79 -9.13
C SER A 503 21.67 -5.10 -9.12
N ALA A 504 22.38 -4.76 -10.19
CA ALA A 504 23.79 -5.09 -10.44
C ALA A 504 24.78 -4.55 -9.37
N VAL A 505 24.27 -4.06 -8.26
CA VAL A 505 24.98 -3.49 -7.11
C VAL A 505 25.45 -4.56 -6.12
N THR A 506 24.80 -5.73 -6.04
CA THR A 506 25.23 -6.81 -5.14
C THR A 506 26.35 -7.68 -5.72
N ALA A 507 26.60 -7.63 -7.03
CA ALA A 507 27.67 -8.42 -7.66
C ALA A 507 29.08 -7.79 -7.54
N ALA A 508 29.20 -6.48 -7.23
CA ALA A 508 30.50 -5.82 -7.09
C ALA A 508 31.13 -5.99 -5.68
N ALA A 509 30.33 -6.33 -4.66
CA ALA A 509 30.85 -6.54 -3.29
C ALA A 509 31.40 -7.95 -3.05
N ALA A 510 31.00 -8.94 -3.87
CA ALA A 510 31.48 -10.32 -3.74
C ALA A 510 32.79 -10.61 -4.52
N ALA A 511 33.24 -9.68 -5.37
CA ALA A 511 34.43 -9.87 -6.20
C ALA A 511 35.73 -9.34 -5.57
N THR A 512 35.69 -8.68 -4.43
CA THR A 512 36.90 -8.11 -3.78
C THR A 512 37.48 -8.97 -2.65
N ASP A 513 36.82 -10.05 -2.24
CA ASP A 513 37.32 -10.93 -1.17
C ASP A 513 38.09 -12.20 -1.68
N ALA A 514 38.28 -12.37 -2.99
CA ALA A 514 38.92 -13.56 -3.55
C ALA A 514 40.38 -13.34 -3.98
N SER A 515 41.05 -12.22 -3.65
CA SER A 515 42.39 -11.91 -4.13
C SER A 515 43.47 -11.71 -3.05
N SER A 516 43.34 -12.33 -1.87
CA SER A 516 44.43 -12.28 -0.87
C SER A 516 44.60 -13.57 -0.08
N SER A 517 44.90 -14.68 -0.75
CA SER A 517 45.60 -15.82 -0.12
C SER A 517 46.18 -16.73 -1.18
N GLY A 518 47.30 -16.32 -1.74
CA GLY A 518 48.13 -17.15 -2.64
C GLY A 518 49.59 -16.89 -2.37
N LYS A 519 50.15 -17.42 -1.29
CA LYS A 519 51.59 -17.54 -1.13
C LYS A 519 52.06 -18.90 -1.62
N ALA A 520 52.96 -18.82 -2.58
CA ALA A 520 53.69 -19.88 -3.21
C ALA A 520 54.40 -20.82 -2.22
N SER A 521 54.37 -22.12 -2.52
CA SER A 521 55.45 -23.03 -2.13
C SER A 521 55.87 -23.80 -3.38
N LEU A 522 57.08 -23.47 -3.84
CA LEU A 522 57.85 -24.21 -4.81
C LEU A 522 58.40 -25.48 -4.15
N ALA A 523 58.20 -26.64 -4.75
CA ALA A 523 59.07 -27.77 -4.60
C ALA A 523 59.05 -28.62 -5.87
N SER A 524 60.22 -28.77 -6.43
CA SER A 524 60.58 -29.48 -7.66
C SER A 524 60.44 -30.99 -7.63
N PRO A 525 60.56 -31.65 -8.78
CA PRO A 525 60.16 -33.04 -8.98
C PRO A 525 61.35 -34.03 -8.74
N ARG A 526 61.05 -35.23 -8.35
CA ARG A 526 61.94 -36.38 -8.57
C ARG A 526 61.19 -37.59 -9.12
N SER A 527 61.76 -38.08 -10.18
CA SER A 527 61.58 -39.29 -10.91
C SER A 527 61.63 -40.59 -10.07
N ASN A 528 60.91 -41.62 -10.42
CA ASN A 528 61.34 -42.96 -10.91
C ASN A 528 60.15 -43.93 -10.78
N ALA A 529 59.79 -44.49 -11.86
CA ALA A 529 59.96 -45.85 -12.36
C ALA A 529 59.74 -47.00 -11.34
N ALA A 530 58.67 -47.71 -11.50
CA ALA A 530 58.48 -49.13 -11.79
C ALA A 530 56.99 -49.40 -11.96
#